data_178a4160c66975bacc32fecf2f7f08a8
#
_entry.id   178a4160c66975bacc32fecf2f7f08a8
#
_cell.length_a   1.000
_cell.length_b   1.000
_cell.length_c   1.000
_cell.angle_alpha   90.00
_cell.angle_beta   90.00
_cell.angle_gamma   90.00
#
_symmetry.space_group_name_H-M   'P 1'
#
loop_
_entity.id
_entity.type
_entity.pdbx_description
1 polymer ?
#
loop_
_entity_poly.entity_id
_entity_poly.type
_entity_poly.pdbx_seq_one_letter_code
_entity_poly.pdbx_strand_id
1 'polypeptide(L)'
;RQHHALAQAITQGQLQVYYQPEFQIDAHRVVSLEALCRWHDIELNHVAPDEFIAVAEAKGLIAPLGAEILRLVLADMSDLLQRWPDARVAINASGLELEQAGFASQFLAAVDGVNPAYAMHLELEVTESIFHRDLPTVRHNLEQLKARGLTLAIDDFGTGQSSLSRLHTLPFDKIKMDKSFVQGLANPMVRAIVKGMVDLTQSFDRALVAEGVETAAELKVLREIGCSL
;
A
#
# COMPACT_ATOMS: atom_id res chain seq x y z
N ARG A 1 -22.81 0.35 -16.90
CA ARG A 1 -21.85 0.92 -17.84
C ARG A 1 -20.41 0.79 -17.28
N GLN A 2 -20.10 1.33 -16.12
CA GLN A 2 -18.74 1.31 -15.54
C GLN A 2 -18.14 -0.10 -15.38
N HIS A 3 -18.92 -1.09 -14.91
CA HIS A 3 -18.46 -2.47 -14.77
C HIS A 3 -17.96 -3.07 -16.09
N HIS A 4 -18.69 -2.85 -17.20
CA HIS A 4 -18.32 -3.37 -18.51
C HIS A 4 -17.08 -2.67 -19.06
N ALA A 5 -17.02 -1.35 -18.90
CA ALA A 5 -15.87 -0.54 -19.27
C ALA A 5 -14.61 -0.94 -18.48
N LEU A 6 -14.74 -1.17 -17.15
CA LEU A 6 -13.61 -1.62 -16.32
C LEU A 6 -13.09 -3.00 -16.74
N ALA A 7 -14.01 -3.96 -16.99
CA ALA A 7 -13.62 -5.29 -17.47
C ALA A 7 -12.86 -5.23 -18.82
N GLN A 8 -13.27 -4.32 -19.70
CA GLN A 8 -12.55 -4.07 -20.95
C GLN A 8 -11.21 -3.38 -20.71
N ALA A 9 -11.15 -2.38 -19.83
CA ALA A 9 -9.92 -1.65 -19.49
C ALA A 9 -8.82 -2.58 -18.97
N ILE A 10 -9.19 -3.55 -18.10
CA ILE A 10 -8.26 -4.55 -17.54
C ILE A 10 -7.66 -5.40 -18.67
N THR A 11 -8.48 -5.79 -19.68
CA THR A 11 -8.03 -6.70 -20.74
C THR A 11 -7.40 -6.00 -21.94
N GLN A 12 -7.66 -4.72 -22.14
CA GLN A 12 -7.24 -3.96 -23.32
C GLN A 12 -6.08 -2.98 -23.07
N GLY A 13 -5.47 -3.02 -21.89
CA GLY A 13 -4.31 -2.18 -21.57
C GLY A 13 -4.64 -0.69 -21.43
N GLN A 14 -5.85 -0.36 -20.95
CA GLN A 14 -6.28 1.03 -20.72
C GLN A 14 -5.93 1.53 -19.30
N LEU A 15 -5.31 0.67 -18.48
CA LEU A 15 -4.81 1.02 -17.17
C LEU A 15 -3.35 1.47 -17.26
N GLN A 16 -3.00 2.42 -16.43
CA GLN A 16 -1.63 2.94 -16.26
C GLN A 16 -1.26 2.95 -14.79
N VAL A 17 0.03 2.87 -14.49
CA VAL A 17 0.54 2.99 -13.13
C VAL A 17 1.43 4.23 -13.04
N TYR A 18 1.15 5.07 -12.05
CA TYR A 18 1.99 6.19 -11.65
C TYR A 18 2.67 5.85 -10.34
N TYR A 19 3.83 6.42 -10.10
CA TYR A 19 4.63 6.11 -8.91
C TYR A 19 4.80 7.36 -8.05
N GLN A 20 4.34 7.27 -6.80
CA GLN A 20 4.53 8.32 -5.81
C GLN A 20 5.68 7.93 -4.88
N PRO A 21 6.73 8.77 -4.75
CA PRO A 21 7.86 8.44 -3.90
C PRO A 21 7.56 8.67 -2.41
N GLU A 22 8.03 7.76 -1.57
CA GLU A 22 8.14 7.88 -0.13
C GLU A 22 9.59 8.18 0.24
N PHE A 23 9.79 9.17 1.10
CA PHE A 23 11.11 9.65 1.47
C PHE A 23 11.45 9.33 2.93
N GLN A 24 12.69 8.95 3.16
CA GLN A 24 13.25 8.99 4.50
C GLN A 24 13.53 10.46 4.86
N ILE A 25 12.91 10.93 5.95
CA ILE A 25 12.87 12.36 6.32
C ILE A 25 14.28 12.96 6.48
N ASP A 26 15.17 12.28 7.21
CA ASP A 26 16.49 12.81 7.54
C ASP A 26 17.53 12.61 6.44
N ALA A 27 17.38 11.56 5.63
CA ALA A 27 18.34 11.19 4.59
C ALA A 27 17.98 11.75 3.20
N HIS A 28 16.81 12.35 3.03
CA HIS A 28 16.27 12.79 1.72
C HIS A 28 16.38 11.73 0.63
N ARG A 29 16.22 10.45 1.03
CA ARG A 29 16.37 9.31 0.15
C ARG A 29 14.99 8.71 -0.12
N VAL A 30 14.72 8.35 -1.39
CA VAL A 30 13.56 7.57 -1.76
C VAL A 30 13.73 6.14 -1.22
N VAL A 31 12.77 5.69 -0.42
CA VAL A 31 12.77 4.36 0.20
C VAL A 31 11.69 3.45 -0.36
N SER A 32 10.62 4.03 -0.88
CA SER A 32 9.55 3.30 -1.55
C SER A 32 8.95 4.14 -2.67
N LEU A 33 8.29 3.48 -3.60
CA LEU A 33 7.54 4.05 -4.72
C LEU A 33 6.15 3.42 -4.70
N GLU A 34 5.13 4.16 -4.30
CA GLU A 34 3.77 3.64 -4.31
C GLU A 34 3.19 3.62 -5.72
N ALA A 35 2.77 2.44 -6.16
CA ALA A 35 2.16 2.21 -7.46
C ALA A 35 0.67 2.57 -7.41
N LEU A 36 0.31 3.65 -8.08
CA LEU A 36 -1.03 4.21 -8.11
C LEU A 36 -1.66 3.99 -9.47
N CYS A 37 -2.64 3.08 -9.54
CA CYS A 37 -3.37 2.80 -10.76
C CYS A 37 -4.18 4.02 -11.22
N ARG A 38 -4.17 4.25 -12.53
CA ARG A 38 -4.97 5.28 -13.21
C ARG A 38 -5.73 4.64 -14.35
N TRP A 39 -6.99 4.99 -14.45
CA TRP A 39 -7.85 4.56 -15.53
C TRP A 39 -8.35 5.76 -16.32
N HIS A 40 -7.99 5.79 -17.59
CA HIS A 40 -8.46 6.78 -18.55
C HIS A 40 -9.38 6.11 -19.56
N ASP A 41 -10.66 6.31 -19.39
CA ASP A 41 -11.66 5.82 -20.32
C ASP A 41 -12.04 6.91 -21.34
N ILE A 42 -12.26 6.51 -22.59
CA ILE A 42 -12.55 7.45 -23.68
C ILE A 42 -13.89 8.16 -23.47
N GLU A 43 -14.86 7.46 -22.88
CA GLU A 43 -16.23 7.99 -22.68
C GLU A 43 -16.40 8.62 -21.28
N LEU A 44 -15.76 8.03 -20.27
CA LEU A 44 -15.88 8.43 -18.86
C LEU A 44 -14.80 9.44 -18.42
N ASN A 45 -13.84 9.76 -19.31
CA ASN A 45 -12.65 10.54 -18.99
C ASN A 45 -11.80 9.90 -17.88
N HIS A 46 -11.35 10.71 -16.92
CA HIS A 46 -10.59 10.25 -15.76
C HIS A 46 -11.53 9.69 -14.69
N VAL A 47 -11.42 8.40 -14.40
CA VAL A 47 -12.17 7.75 -13.30
C VAL A 47 -11.29 7.69 -12.06
N ALA A 48 -11.80 8.19 -10.93
CA ALA A 48 -11.05 8.20 -9.68
C ALA A 48 -10.76 6.77 -9.18
N PRO A 49 -9.57 6.52 -8.59
CA PRO A 49 -9.22 5.19 -8.08
C PRO A 49 -10.26 4.60 -7.15
N ASP A 50 -10.73 5.35 -6.16
CA ASP A 50 -11.72 4.89 -5.18
C ASP A 50 -13.02 4.43 -5.86
N GLU A 51 -13.41 5.10 -6.95
CA GLU A 51 -14.62 4.78 -7.69
C GLU A 51 -14.48 3.46 -8.43
N PHE A 52 -13.42 3.25 -9.21
CA PHE A 52 -13.28 2.02 -9.98
C PHE A 52 -12.85 0.82 -9.13
N ILE A 53 -12.13 1.03 -8.03
CA ILE A 53 -11.80 -0.02 -7.07
C ILE A 53 -13.09 -0.53 -6.39
N ALA A 54 -13.96 0.38 -5.92
CA ALA A 54 -15.25 0.00 -5.35
C ALA A 54 -16.12 -0.79 -6.34
N VAL A 55 -16.12 -0.40 -7.63
CA VAL A 55 -16.80 -1.17 -8.69
C VAL A 55 -16.16 -2.55 -8.86
N ALA A 56 -14.83 -2.64 -8.86
CA ALA A 56 -14.10 -3.91 -8.99
C ALA A 56 -14.44 -4.86 -7.86
N GLU A 57 -14.45 -4.38 -6.61
CA GLU A 57 -14.82 -5.17 -5.44
C GLU A 57 -16.27 -5.65 -5.51
N ALA A 58 -17.21 -4.74 -5.78
CA ALA A 58 -18.64 -5.05 -5.83
C ALA A 58 -19.02 -6.02 -6.96
N LYS A 59 -18.20 -6.10 -8.01
CA LYS A 59 -18.47 -6.91 -9.23
C LYS A 59 -17.54 -8.10 -9.41
N GLY A 60 -16.67 -8.39 -8.44
CA GLY A 60 -15.74 -9.51 -8.51
C GLY A 60 -14.62 -9.32 -9.54
N LEU A 61 -14.30 -8.07 -9.90
CA LEU A 61 -13.20 -7.74 -10.80
C LEU A 61 -11.90 -7.39 -10.06
N ILE A 62 -11.90 -7.43 -8.71
CA ILE A 62 -10.74 -6.98 -7.93
C ILE A 62 -9.50 -7.85 -8.18
N ALA A 63 -9.65 -9.17 -8.24
CA ALA A 63 -8.53 -10.07 -8.51
C ALA A 63 -7.93 -9.89 -9.92
N PRO A 64 -8.71 -9.85 -11.03
CA PRO A 64 -8.14 -9.52 -12.33
C PRO A 64 -7.56 -8.10 -12.41
N LEU A 65 -8.11 -7.13 -11.69
CA LEU A 65 -7.56 -5.78 -11.60
C LEU A 65 -6.19 -5.80 -10.89
N GLY A 66 -6.09 -6.44 -9.73
CA GLY A 66 -4.83 -6.58 -9.00
C GLY A 66 -3.76 -7.32 -9.80
N ALA A 67 -4.13 -8.37 -10.51
CA ALA A 67 -3.21 -9.09 -11.41
C ALA A 67 -2.67 -8.21 -12.54
N GLU A 68 -3.52 -7.36 -13.14
CA GLU A 68 -3.09 -6.42 -14.18
C GLU A 68 -2.19 -5.32 -13.63
N ILE A 69 -2.50 -4.77 -12.45
CA ILE A 69 -1.63 -3.79 -11.77
C ILE A 69 -0.27 -4.42 -11.48
N LEU A 70 -0.23 -5.62 -10.93
CA LEU A 70 1.03 -6.35 -10.68
C LEU A 70 1.83 -6.55 -11.98
N ARG A 71 1.17 -6.95 -13.06
CA ARG A 71 1.82 -7.12 -14.37
C ARG A 71 2.45 -5.82 -14.87
N LEU A 72 1.76 -4.69 -14.74
CA LEU A 72 2.27 -3.37 -15.13
C LEU A 72 3.48 -2.98 -14.26
N VAL A 73 3.38 -3.14 -12.95
CA VAL A 73 4.49 -2.85 -12.03
C VAL A 73 5.70 -3.72 -12.36
N LEU A 74 5.52 -5.02 -12.59
CA LEU A 74 6.63 -5.92 -12.91
C LEU A 74 7.32 -5.55 -14.24
N ALA A 75 6.58 -5.01 -15.21
CA ALA A 75 7.16 -4.50 -16.45
C ALA A 75 8.07 -3.27 -16.21
N ASP A 76 7.75 -2.43 -15.23
CA ASP A 76 8.52 -1.22 -14.91
C ASP A 76 9.67 -1.46 -13.94
N MET A 77 9.70 -2.60 -13.22
CA MET A 77 10.65 -2.87 -12.13
C MET A 77 12.11 -2.68 -12.53
N SER A 78 12.50 -3.10 -13.73
CA SER A 78 13.89 -2.96 -14.18
C SER A 78 14.33 -1.50 -14.22
N ASP A 79 13.52 -0.63 -14.78
CA ASP A 79 13.81 0.79 -14.93
C ASP A 79 13.76 1.51 -13.58
N LEU A 80 12.80 1.14 -12.72
CA LEU A 80 12.65 1.69 -11.38
C LEU A 80 13.87 1.36 -10.51
N LEU A 81 14.29 0.10 -10.49
CA LEU A 81 15.45 -0.33 -9.69
C LEU A 81 16.78 0.16 -10.25
N GLN A 82 16.87 0.46 -11.54
CA GLN A 82 18.04 1.12 -12.08
C GLN A 82 18.21 2.54 -11.54
N ARG A 83 17.10 3.26 -11.31
CA ARG A 83 17.10 4.62 -10.75
C ARG A 83 17.19 4.66 -9.24
N TRP A 84 16.52 3.72 -8.58
CA TRP A 84 16.42 3.61 -7.13
C TRP A 84 16.68 2.17 -6.66
N PRO A 85 17.95 1.72 -6.66
CA PRO A 85 18.29 0.31 -6.42
C PRO A 85 17.90 -0.21 -5.04
N ASP A 86 17.80 0.66 -4.05
CA ASP A 86 17.43 0.30 -2.68
C ASP A 86 15.94 0.52 -2.38
N ALA A 87 15.17 1.09 -3.31
CA ALA A 87 13.75 1.36 -3.09
C ALA A 87 12.91 0.08 -3.23
N ARG A 88 11.77 0.10 -2.56
CA ARG A 88 10.70 -0.87 -2.76
C ARG A 88 9.64 -0.28 -3.67
N VAL A 89 8.87 -1.13 -4.32
CA VAL A 89 7.68 -0.73 -5.06
C VAL A 89 6.47 -1.27 -4.31
N ALA A 90 5.64 -0.37 -3.81
CA ALA A 90 4.47 -0.69 -3.04
C ALA A 90 3.25 -0.86 -3.95
N ILE A 91 2.49 -1.92 -3.73
CA ILE A 91 1.28 -2.26 -4.47
C ILE A 91 0.13 -2.38 -3.48
N ASN A 92 -0.96 -1.66 -3.74
CA ASN A 92 -2.18 -1.76 -2.97
C ASN A 92 -2.93 -3.07 -3.28
N ALA A 93 -3.36 -3.79 -2.25
CA ALA A 93 -4.17 -4.99 -2.37
C ALA A 93 -5.45 -4.87 -1.54
N SER A 94 -6.55 -5.36 -2.09
CA SER A 94 -7.81 -5.42 -1.37
C SER A 94 -7.82 -6.58 -0.36
N GLY A 95 -8.48 -6.37 0.78
CA GLY A 95 -8.75 -7.45 1.72
C GLY A 95 -9.51 -8.62 1.10
N LEU A 96 -10.34 -8.36 0.08
CA LEU A 96 -11.06 -9.41 -0.66
C LEU A 96 -10.12 -10.31 -1.48
N GLU A 97 -9.00 -9.78 -1.97
CA GLU A 97 -7.97 -10.58 -2.64
C GLU A 97 -7.25 -11.47 -1.64
N LEU A 98 -6.89 -10.91 -0.48
CA LEU A 98 -6.19 -11.64 0.58
C LEU A 98 -7.03 -12.73 1.26
N GLU A 99 -8.34 -12.67 1.19
CA GLU A 99 -9.25 -13.75 1.61
C GLU A 99 -9.29 -14.93 0.65
N GLN A 100 -8.78 -14.76 -0.59
CA GLN A 100 -8.78 -15.85 -1.56
C GLN A 100 -7.66 -16.85 -1.25
N ALA A 101 -8.03 -18.10 -1.11
CA ALA A 101 -7.06 -19.17 -0.98
C ALA A 101 -6.16 -19.20 -2.23
N GLY A 102 -4.84 -19.16 -2.03
CA GLY A 102 -3.88 -19.17 -3.14
C GLY A 102 -3.52 -17.78 -3.70
N PHE A 103 -4.01 -16.67 -3.15
CA PHE A 103 -3.61 -15.33 -3.57
C PHE A 103 -2.08 -15.17 -3.58
N ALA A 104 -1.41 -15.51 -2.47
CA ALA A 104 0.05 -15.40 -2.37
C ALA A 104 0.77 -16.26 -3.42
N SER A 105 0.30 -17.47 -3.67
CA SER A 105 0.89 -18.37 -4.66
C SER A 105 0.76 -17.82 -6.08
N GLN A 106 -0.38 -17.24 -6.43
CA GLN A 106 -0.60 -16.62 -7.74
C GLN A 106 0.24 -15.35 -7.91
N PHE A 107 0.28 -14.50 -6.89
CA PHE A 107 1.10 -13.29 -6.87
C PHE A 107 2.59 -13.65 -7.07
N LEU A 108 3.10 -14.58 -6.29
CA LEU A 108 4.50 -15.01 -6.36
C LEU A 108 4.83 -15.71 -7.67
N ALA A 109 3.91 -16.48 -8.24
CA ALA A 109 4.11 -17.10 -9.56
C ALA A 109 4.25 -16.04 -10.66
N ALA A 110 3.49 -14.94 -10.59
CA ALA A 110 3.63 -13.82 -11.52
C ALA A 110 4.99 -13.12 -11.36
N VAL A 111 5.45 -12.89 -10.13
CA VAL A 111 6.78 -12.32 -9.84
C VAL A 111 7.88 -13.24 -10.38
N ASP A 112 7.81 -14.53 -10.07
CA ASP A 112 8.81 -15.54 -10.48
C ASP A 112 8.87 -15.68 -12.00
N GLY A 113 7.76 -15.50 -12.70
CA GLY A 113 7.68 -15.52 -14.16
C GLY A 113 8.44 -14.38 -14.85
N VAL A 114 8.72 -13.29 -14.13
CA VAL A 114 9.52 -12.16 -14.64
C VAL A 114 10.94 -12.21 -14.05
N ASN A 115 11.05 -12.08 -12.75
CA ASN A 115 12.33 -12.16 -12.02
C ASN A 115 12.07 -12.43 -10.53
N PRO A 116 12.45 -13.61 -10.00
CA PRO A 116 12.25 -13.96 -8.59
C PRO A 116 12.88 -12.96 -7.60
N ALA A 117 13.96 -12.27 -7.98
CA ALA A 117 14.63 -11.29 -7.14
C ALA A 117 13.76 -10.05 -6.88
N TYR A 118 12.75 -9.76 -7.69
CA TYR A 118 11.86 -8.63 -7.48
C TYR A 118 11.01 -8.76 -6.21
N ALA A 119 10.77 -9.97 -5.70
CA ALA A 119 10.05 -10.17 -4.45
C ALA A 119 10.63 -9.36 -3.28
N MET A 120 11.96 -9.23 -3.20
CA MET A 120 12.63 -8.45 -2.15
C MET A 120 12.46 -6.93 -2.28
N HIS A 121 12.07 -6.47 -3.47
CA HIS A 121 11.83 -5.06 -3.78
C HIS A 121 10.34 -4.71 -3.85
N LEU A 122 9.45 -5.64 -3.54
CA LEU A 122 8.02 -5.39 -3.50
C LEU A 122 7.54 -5.16 -2.06
N GLU A 123 6.57 -4.29 -1.94
CA GLU A 123 5.79 -4.04 -0.75
C GLU A 123 4.32 -4.23 -1.06
N LEU A 124 3.58 -4.88 -0.18
CA LEU A 124 2.13 -5.00 -0.28
C LEU A 124 1.47 -4.12 0.77
N GLU A 125 0.62 -3.21 0.34
CA GLU A 125 -0.15 -2.32 1.18
C GLU A 125 -1.61 -2.78 1.27
N VAL A 126 -2.14 -2.86 2.48
CA VAL A 126 -3.53 -3.20 2.74
C VAL A 126 -4.13 -2.24 3.75
N THR A 127 -5.38 -1.85 3.53
CA THR A 127 -6.07 -0.94 4.44
C THR A 127 -6.36 -1.60 5.79
N GLU A 128 -6.56 -0.78 6.81
CA GLU A 128 -6.92 -1.17 8.17
C GLU A 128 -8.13 -2.13 8.23
N SER A 129 -9.02 -2.07 7.24
CA SER A 129 -10.20 -2.95 7.14
C SER A 129 -9.88 -4.45 7.09
N ILE A 130 -8.61 -4.83 6.81
CA ILE A 130 -8.13 -6.21 6.81
C ILE A 130 -8.39 -6.93 8.14
N PHE A 131 -8.38 -6.20 9.26
CA PHE A 131 -8.65 -6.78 10.58
C PHE A 131 -10.09 -7.27 10.80
N HIS A 132 -11.01 -6.94 9.89
CA HIS A 132 -12.40 -7.40 9.91
C HIS A 132 -12.65 -8.61 8.99
N ARG A 133 -11.60 -9.15 8.35
CA ARG A 133 -11.67 -10.24 7.38
C ARG A 133 -11.42 -11.62 8.00
N ASP A 134 -11.44 -12.65 7.18
CA ASP A 134 -11.07 -14.03 7.57
C ASP A 134 -9.57 -14.11 7.88
N LEU A 135 -9.21 -13.85 9.11
CA LEU A 135 -7.82 -13.71 9.54
C LEU A 135 -6.94 -14.95 9.29
N PRO A 136 -7.42 -16.21 9.43
CA PRO A 136 -6.59 -17.37 9.13
C PRO A 136 -6.08 -17.41 7.69
N THR A 137 -6.97 -17.21 6.71
CA THR A 137 -6.58 -17.18 5.27
C THR A 137 -5.71 -15.98 4.95
N VAL A 138 -6.10 -14.81 5.44
CA VAL A 138 -5.31 -13.57 5.27
C VAL A 138 -3.91 -13.74 5.85
N ARG A 139 -3.79 -14.25 7.07
CA ARG A 139 -2.51 -14.48 7.72
C ARG A 139 -1.64 -15.43 6.90
N HIS A 140 -2.20 -16.54 6.44
CA HIS A 140 -1.48 -17.52 5.64
C HIS A 140 -0.89 -16.89 4.36
N ASN A 141 -1.69 -16.11 3.63
CA ASN A 141 -1.23 -15.41 2.44
C ASN A 141 -0.12 -14.39 2.76
N LEU A 142 -0.29 -13.58 3.81
CA LEU A 142 0.70 -12.59 4.22
C LEU A 142 2.02 -13.24 4.66
N GLU A 143 1.96 -14.35 5.42
CA GLU A 143 3.15 -15.10 5.84
C GLU A 143 3.93 -15.69 4.65
N GLN A 144 3.21 -16.20 3.64
CA GLN A 144 3.85 -16.70 2.41
C GLN A 144 4.57 -15.58 1.65
N LEU A 145 3.93 -14.41 1.48
CA LEU A 145 4.54 -13.26 0.82
C LEU A 145 5.77 -12.77 1.59
N LYS A 146 5.66 -12.67 2.92
CA LYS A 146 6.78 -12.24 3.78
C LYS A 146 7.95 -13.22 3.73
N ALA A 147 7.70 -14.53 3.70
CA ALA A 147 8.73 -15.55 3.60
C ALA A 147 9.55 -15.43 2.28
N ARG A 148 8.98 -14.81 1.25
CA ARG A 148 9.65 -14.52 -0.02
C ARG A 148 10.35 -13.14 -0.04
N GLY A 149 10.29 -12.39 1.05
CA GLY A 149 11.00 -11.13 1.23
C GLY A 149 10.20 -9.87 0.92
N LEU A 150 8.89 -9.98 0.66
CA LEU A 150 8.04 -8.79 0.55
C LEU A 150 7.97 -8.05 1.90
N THR A 151 7.90 -6.73 1.82
CA THR A 151 7.48 -5.89 2.94
C THR A 151 5.96 -5.82 2.97
N LEU A 152 5.37 -5.80 4.15
CA LEU A 152 3.92 -5.70 4.34
C LEU A 152 3.59 -4.42 5.10
N ALA A 153 2.67 -3.61 4.59
CA ALA A 153 2.26 -2.36 5.18
C ALA A 153 0.75 -2.30 5.42
N ILE A 154 0.36 -1.69 6.53
CA ILE A 154 -1.04 -1.28 6.78
C ILE A 154 -1.18 0.15 6.33
N ASP A 155 -2.15 0.41 5.47
CA ASP A 155 -2.46 1.73 4.95
C ASP A 155 -3.70 2.35 5.62
N ASP A 156 -3.84 3.69 5.53
CA ASP A 156 -4.93 4.48 6.10
C ASP A 156 -5.16 4.24 7.61
N PHE A 157 -4.10 3.94 8.36
CA PHE A 157 -4.22 3.57 9.75
C PHE A 157 -4.72 4.73 10.62
N GLY A 158 -5.71 4.42 11.46
CA GLY A 158 -6.31 5.36 12.42
C GLY A 158 -7.65 5.96 11.94
N THR A 159 -8.12 5.64 10.74
CA THR A 159 -9.42 6.09 10.23
C THR A 159 -10.57 5.16 10.60
N GLY A 160 -10.26 3.93 10.95
CA GLY A 160 -11.22 2.87 11.27
C GLY A 160 -11.42 2.63 12.78
N GLN A 161 -12.20 1.61 13.08
CA GLN A 161 -12.44 1.13 14.45
C GLN A 161 -11.39 0.11 14.91
N SER A 162 -10.24 0.05 14.27
CA SER A 162 -9.24 -0.94 14.64
C SER A 162 -8.66 -0.65 16.00
N SER A 163 -8.65 -1.65 16.81
CA SER A 163 -7.89 -1.58 18.05
C SER A 163 -6.42 -1.83 17.75
N LEU A 164 -5.55 -0.94 18.22
CA LEU A 164 -4.10 -1.12 18.27
C LEU A 164 -3.71 -2.53 18.76
N SER A 165 -4.59 -3.15 19.57
CA SER A 165 -4.43 -4.52 20.06
C SER A 165 -4.40 -5.59 18.98
N ARG A 166 -4.89 -5.31 17.76
CA ARG A 166 -4.86 -6.27 16.64
C ARG A 166 -3.62 -6.17 15.77
N LEU A 167 -2.83 -5.12 15.90
CA LEU A 167 -1.60 -4.95 15.12
C LEU A 167 -0.61 -6.13 15.27
N HIS A 168 -0.61 -6.81 16.43
CA HIS A 168 0.25 -7.97 16.63
C HIS A 168 -0.27 -9.26 15.98
N THR A 169 -1.51 -9.28 15.47
CA THR A 169 -2.13 -10.49 14.93
C THR A 169 -1.67 -10.82 13.51
N LEU A 170 -1.18 -9.85 12.76
CA LEU A 170 -0.72 -9.99 11.39
C LEU A 170 0.74 -9.52 11.24
N PRO A 171 1.50 -10.09 10.30
CA PRO A 171 2.96 -9.92 10.20
C PRO A 171 3.39 -8.65 9.46
N PHE A 172 2.80 -7.49 9.77
CA PHE A 172 3.14 -6.23 9.14
C PHE A 172 4.49 -5.68 9.59
N ASP A 173 5.19 -5.02 8.69
CA ASP A 173 6.50 -4.39 8.90
C ASP A 173 6.35 -2.87 9.07
N LYS A 174 5.34 -2.28 8.44
CA LYS A 174 5.14 -0.85 8.30
C LYS A 174 3.68 -0.48 8.56
N ILE A 175 3.48 0.70 9.07
CA ILE A 175 2.16 1.33 9.29
C ILE A 175 2.20 2.70 8.65
N LYS A 176 1.27 2.98 7.75
CA LYS A 176 1.09 4.28 7.09
C LYS A 176 -0.05 5.01 7.79
N MET A 177 0.28 6.12 8.38
CA MET A 177 -0.65 6.97 9.11
C MET A 177 -1.42 7.86 8.13
N ASP A 178 -2.75 7.83 8.21
CA ASP A 178 -3.61 8.62 7.35
C ASP A 178 -3.28 10.12 7.41
N LYS A 179 -3.37 10.77 6.27
CA LYS A 179 -3.08 12.20 6.09
C LYS A 179 -3.83 13.13 7.04
N SER A 180 -5.01 12.73 7.53
CA SER A 180 -5.80 13.55 8.46
C SER A 180 -5.05 13.85 9.77
N PHE A 181 -4.19 12.93 10.21
CA PHE A 181 -3.33 13.16 11.38
C PHE A 181 -2.25 14.21 11.10
N VAL A 182 -1.65 14.18 9.92
CA VAL A 182 -0.64 15.17 9.50
C VAL A 182 -1.27 16.54 9.38
N GLN A 183 -2.41 16.64 8.72
CA GLN A 183 -3.18 17.88 8.59
C GLN A 183 -3.64 18.43 9.95
N GLY A 184 -3.87 17.56 10.93
CA GLY A 184 -4.26 17.89 12.28
C GLY A 184 -3.14 18.31 13.23
N LEU A 185 -1.86 18.27 12.82
CA LEU A 185 -0.69 18.49 13.70
C LEU A 185 -0.62 19.86 14.38
N ALA A 186 -1.38 20.86 13.92
CA ALA A 186 -1.52 22.12 14.62
C ALA A 186 -2.23 21.96 15.99
N ASN A 187 -3.07 20.93 16.15
CA ASN A 187 -3.78 20.62 17.38
C ASN A 187 -2.88 19.82 18.32
N PRO A 188 -2.64 20.29 19.57
CA PRO A 188 -1.80 19.59 20.56
C PRO A 188 -2.28 18.18 20.87
N MET A 189 -3.60 17.91 20.84
CA MET A 189 -4.14 16.56 21.09
C MET A 189 -3.78 15.62 19.96
N VAL A 190 -3.88 16.07 18.70
CA VAL A 190 -3.47 15.26 17.53
C VAL A 190 -1.98 14.95 17.60
N ARG A 191 -1.14 15.94 17.98
CA ARG A 191 0.30 15.68 18.19
C ARG A 191 0.56 14.61 19.24
N ALA A 192 -0.19 14.63 20.34
CA ALA A 192 -0.06 13.63 21.40
C ALA A 192 -0.44 12.23 20.88
N ILE A 193 -1.49 12.13 20.07
CA ILE A 193 -1.89 10.87 19.42
C ILE A 193 -0.78 10.38 18.48
N VAL A 194 -0.28 11.23 17.59
CA VAL A 194 0.80 10.87 16.66
C VAL A 194 2.06 10.45 17.40
N LYS A 195 2.43 11.15 18.48
CA LYS A 195 3.55 10.75 19.34
C LYS A 195 3.34 9.36 19.95
N GLY A 196 2.12 9.08 20.42
CA GLY A 196 1.76 7.74 20.93
C GLY A 196 1.86 6.66 19.83
N MET A 197 1.48 6.96 18.60
CA MET A 197 1.64 6.04 17.46
C MET A 197 3.12 5.77 17.15
N VAL A 198 3.96 6.80 17.16
CA VAL A 198 5.42 6.67 16.97
C VAL A 198 6.01 5.78 18.06
N ASP A 199 5.73 6.06 19.33
CA ASP A 199 6.27 5.29 20.45
C ASP A 199 5.81 3.82 20.40
N LEU A 200 4.55 3.59 20.02
CA LEU A 200 4.00 2.25 19.91
C LEU A 200 4.66 1.47 18.77
N THR A 201 4.77 2.04 17.59
CA THR A 201 5.37 1.37 16.44
C THR A 201 6.84 1.05 16.67
N GLN A 202 7.57 1.97 17.29
CA GLN A 202 8.96 1.75 17.70
C GLN A 202 9.10 0.60 18.71
N SER A 203 8.17 0.49 19.67
CA SER A 203 8.19 -0.59 20.67
C SER A 203 7.96 -1.98 20.06
N PHE A 204 7.35 -2.05 18.88
CA PHE A 204 7.14 -3.28 18.11
C PHE A 204 8.16 -3.48 16.98
N ASP A 205 9.19 -2.63 16.92
CA ASP A 205 10.17 -2.64 15.80
C ASP A 205 9.50 -2.52 14.42
N ARG A 206 8.53 -1.61 14.33
CA ARG A 206 7.77 -1.30 13.11
C ARG A 206 8.06 0.11 12.65
N ALA A 207 8.06 0.33 11.33
CA ALA A 207 8.16 1.66 10.77
C ALA A 207 6.79 2.37 10.80
N LEU A 208 6.78 3.67 11.08
CA LEU A 208 5.62 4.54 10.91
C LEU A 208 5.90 5.53 9.78
N VAL A 209 5.03 5.55 8.79
CA VAL A 209 5.04 6.48 7.66
C VAL A 209 3.97 7.54 7.85
N ALA A 210 4.32 8.80 7.65
CA ALA A 210 3.38 9.91 7.67
C ALA A 210 2.99 10.29 6.25
N GLU A 211 1.70 10.19 5.93
CA GLU A 211 1.18 10.54 4.62
C GLU A 211 0.68 11.98 4.55
N GLY A 212 0.73 12.56 3.35
CA GLY A 212 0.15 13.88 3.07
C GLY A 212 0.88 15.04 3.72
N VAL A 213 2.20 14.94 3.90
CA VAL A 213 3.04 16.06 4.37
C VAL A 213 3.16 17.08 3.25
N GLU A 214 2.56 18.26 3.43
CA GLU A 214 2.51 19.31 2.42
C GLU A 214 3.35 20.55 2.79
N THR A 215 3.68 20.72 4.06
CA THR A 215 4.36 21.91 4.55
C THR A 215 5.64 21.62 5.34
N ALA A 216 6.57 22.57 5.31
CA ALA A 216 7.79 22.49 6.14
C ALA A 216 7.47 22.50 7.65
N ALA A 217 6.37 23.11 8.06
CA ALA A 217 5.94 23.13 9.45
C ALA A 217 5.49 21.74 9.92
N GLU A 218 4.72 21.01 9.12
CA GLU A 218 4.32 19.63 9.39
C GLU A 218 5.54 18.72 9.47
N LEU A 219 6.44 18.82 8.50
CA LEU A 219 7.69 18.05 8.48
C LEU A 219 8.53 18.29 9.74
N LYS A 220 8.64 19.54 10.20
CA LYS A 220 9.35 19.89 11.41
C LYS A 220 8.75 19.20 12.64
N VAL A 221 7.42 19.27 12.78
CA VAL A 221 6.72 18.63 13.90
C VAL A 221 6.90 17.12 13.89
N LEU A 222 6.81 16.48 12.72
CA LEU A 222 7.03 15.03 12.57
C LEU A 222 8.43 14.61 12.98
N ARG A 223 9.46 15.38 12.60
CA ARG A 223 10.84 15.17 13.07
C ARG A 223 10.98 15.28 14.58
N GLU A 224 10.38 16.31 15.18
CA GLU A 224 10.41 16.53 16.64
C GLU A 224 9.71 15.40 17.40
N ILE A 225 8.67 14.81 16.83
CA ILE A 225 7.94 13.66 17.38
C ILE A 225 8.75 12.36 17.23
N GLY A 226 9.67 12.29 16.27
CA GLY A 226 10.50 11.11 16.01
C GLY A 226 9.95 10.22 14.88
N CYS A 227 9.10 10.74 14.02
CA CYS A 227 8.69 10.06 12.79
C CYS A 227 9.85 10.10 11.78
N SER A 228 10.18 8.96 11.16
CA SER A 228 11.35 8.81 10.29
C SER A 228 11.03 8.65 8.80
N LEU A 229 9.77 8.35 8.47
CA LEU A 229 9.29 8.11 7.09
C LEU A 229 8.05 8.94 6.81
#